data_e1a0e4d4492b1a5e6a6a6e4773ccaaeb
#
_entry.id   e1a0e4d4492b1a5e6a6a6e4773ccaaeb
#
_cell.length_a   1.000
_cell.length_b   1.000
_cell.length_c   1.000
_cell.angle_alpha   90.00
_cell.angle_beta   90.00
_cell.angle_gamma   90.00
#
_symmetry.space_group_name_H-M   'P 1'
#
loop_
_entity.id
_entity.type
_entity.pdbx_description
1 polymer ?
#
loop_
_entity_poly.entity_id
_entity_poly.type
_entity_poly.pdbx_seq_one_letter_code
_entity_poly.pdbx_strand_id
1 'polypeptide(L)'
;MSKQFDVVVIGGGPGGYIAAIRAAQLGKTVACVDAATGKDGKPALGGTCTNVGCIPSKALLQSSEHFEHANLHFAEHGISAKDVKMDVSKMISRKDGVVKQNNDGILYLFKKNKVTFIHGRAAFAKTDGGGYTLAVTANDKSVQEITGTHIVVAT
;
A
#
# COMPACT_ATOMS: atom_id res chain seq x y z
N MET A 1 0.94 22.43 -18.21
CA MET A 1 -0.50 22.29 -17.95
C MET A 1 -0.68 21.36 -16.75
N SER A 2 -1.42 21.79 -15.71
CA SER A 2 -1.74 20.95 -14.55
C SER A 2 -2.64 19.80 -15.01
N LYS A 3 -2.38 18.57 -14.50
CA LYS A 3 -3.26 17.42 -14.77
C LYS A 3 -4.54 17.57 -13.95
N GLN A 4 -5.69 17.41 -14.60
CA GLN A 4 -7.00 17.51 -13.96
C GLN A 4 -7.62 16.14 -13.76
N PHE A 5 -8.26 15.93 -12.59
CA PHE A 5 -8.95 14.70 -12.20
C PHE A 5 -10.33 15.01 -11.62
N ASP A 6 -11.27 14.08 -11.76
CA ASP A 6 -12.56 14.16 -11.05
C ASP A 6 -12.35 13.95 -9.53
N VAL A 7 -11.46 12.99 -9.18
CA VAL A 7 -11.18 12.65 -7.78
C VAL A 7 -9.67 12.54 -7.57
N VAL A 8 -9.17 13.22 -6.55
CA VAL A 8 -7.80 13.01 -6.05
C VAL A 8 -7.87 12.42 -4.65
N VAL A 9 -7.22 11.29 -4.44
CA VAL A 9 -7.10 10.63 -3.15
C VAL A 9 -5.71 10.91 -2.57
N ILE A 10 -5.66 11.46 -1.38
CA ILE A 10 -4.42 11.71 -0.64
C ILE A 10 -4.25 10.60 0.40
N GLY A 11 -3.22 9.77 0.24
CA GLY A 11 -2.96 8.60 1.04
C GLY A 11 -3.29 7.29 0.30
N GLY A 12 -2.30 6.40 0.19
CA GLY A 12 -2.38 5.11 -0.50
C GLY A 12 -2.57 3.92 0.44
N GLY A 13 -3.02 4.15 1.67
CA GLY A 13 -3.41 3.12 2.62
C GLY A 13 -4.72 2.42 2.26
N PRO A 14 -5.22 1.47 3.08
CA PRO A 14 -6.43 0.69 2.77
C PRO A 14 -7.65 1.54 2.43
N GLY A 15 -7.90 2.62 3.15
CA GLY A 15 -8.98 3.56 2.83
C GLY A 15 -8.79 4.24 1.48
N GLY A 16 -7.55 4.68 1.20
CA GLY A 16 -7.22 5.45 0.00
C GLY A 16 -7.22 4.61 -1.28
N TYR A 17 -6.48 3.49 -1.32
CA TYR A 17 -6.44 2.70 -2.55
C TYR A 17 -7.81 2.09 -2.91
N ILE A 18 -8.61 1.69 -1.92
CA ILE A 18 -9.97 1.21 -2.16
C ILE A 18 -10.85 2.33 -2.72
N ALA A 19 -10.81 3.53 -2.12
CA ALA A 19 -11.56 4.68 -2.61
C ALA A 19 -11.17 5.04 -4.06
N ALA A 20 -9.87 5.08 -4.36
CA ALA A 20 -9.35 5.39 -5.69
C ALA A 20 -9.82 4.37 -6.74
N ILE A 21 -9.68 3.07 -6.45
CA ILE A 21 -10.15 2.00 -7.34
C ILE A 21 -11.65 2.10 -7.57
N ARG A 22 -12.43 2.29 -6.48
CA ARG A 22 -13.88 2.35 -6.60
C ARG A 22 -14.35 3.56 -7.41
N ALA A 23 -13.77 4.73 -7.18
CA ALA A 23 -14.08 5.93 -7.97
C ALA A 23 -13.78 5.71 -9.47
N ALA A 24 -12.65 5.07 -9.79
CA ALA A 24 -12.29 4.75 -11.17
C ALA A 24 -13.27 3.73 -11.80
N GLN A 25 -13.72 2.72 -11.06
CA GLN A 25 -14.75 1.77 -11.50
C GLN A 25 -16.10 2.44 -11.79
N LEU A 26 -16.38 3.57 -11.12
CA LEU A 26 -17.57 4.40 -11.36
C LEU A 26 -17.39 5.40 -12.51
N GLY A 27 -16.33 5.22 -13.31
CA GLY A 27 -16.09 6.02 -14.53
C GLY A 27 -15.43 7.38 -14.28
N LYS A 28 -14.88 7.63 -13.07
CA LYS A 28 -14.17 8.87 -12.76
C LYS A 28 -12.70 8.80 -13.17
N THR A 29 -12.14 9.95 -13.57
CA THR A 29 -10.70 10.12 -13.69
C THR A 29 -10.10 10.30 -12.30
N VAL A 30 -9.14 9.43 -11.90
CA VAL A 30 -8.66 9.38 -10.53
C VAL A 30 -7.14 9.44 -10.45
N ALA A 31 -6.64 10.27 -9.53
CA ALA A 31 -5.27 10.19 -9.04
C ALA A 31 -5.25 9.74 -7.58
N CYS A 32 -4.23 8.97 -7.22
CA CYS A 32 -3.90 8.67 -5.83
C CYS A 32 -2.47 9.14 -5.55
N VAL A 33 -2.30 9.97 -4.52
CA VAL A 33 -1.01 10.53 -4.11
C VAL A 33 -0.58 9.88 -2.80
N ASP A 34 0.61 9.30 -2.77
CA ASP A 34 1.18 8.74 -1.54
C ASP A 34 2.70 8.92 -1.52
N ALA A 35 3.25 9.24 -0.35
CA ALA A 35 4.67 9.52 -0.16
C ALA A 35 5.45 8.32 0.41
N ALA A 36 4.77 7.22 0.74
CA ALA A 36 5.42 6.09 1.40
C ALA A 36 6.47 5.44 0.50
N THR A 37 7.61 5.13 1.12
CA THR A 37 8.77 4.53 0.46
C THR A 37 9.13 3.24 1.19
N GLY A 38 9.35 2.18 0.45
CA GLY A 38 9.78 0.90 0.97
C GLY A 38 11.27 0.89 1.36
N LYS A 39 11.74 -0.22 1.92
CA LYS A 39 13.15 -0.42 2.30
C LYS A 39 14.11 -0.35 1.11
N ASP A 40 13.62 -0.63 -0.08
CA ASP A 40 14.37 -0.58 -1.35
C ASP A 40 14.35 0.81 -2.01
N GLY A 41 13.83 1.83 -1.32
CA GLY A 41 13.72 3.19 -1.83
C GLY A 41 12.59 3.41 -2.85
N LYS A 42 11.82 2.37 -3.19
CA LYS A 42 10.71 2.46 -4.15
C LYS A 42 9.39 2.84 -3.47
N PRO A 43 8.42 3.39 -4.22
CA PRO A 43 7.09 3.64 -3.70
C PRO A 43 6.45 2.38 -3.10
N ALA A 44 5.83 2.51 -1.92
CA ALA A 44 5.25 1.40 -1.17
C ALA A 44 3.79 1.69 -0.81
N LEU A 45 2.89 1.50 -1.78
CA LEU A 45 1.44 1.62 -1.56
C LEU A 45 0.94 0.59 -0.52
N GLY A 46 -0.21 0.91 0.11
CA GLY A 46 -0.85 0.05 1.10
C GLY A 46 -0.80 0.59 2.52
N GLY A 47 -0.09 1.71 2.73
CA GLY A 47 -0.01 2.40 4.02
C GLY A 47 0.61 1.56 5.13
N THR A 48 0.39 1.97 6.38
CA THR A 48 0.91 1.29 7.58
C THR A 48 0.44 -0.16 7.67
N CYS A 49 -0.81 -0.46 7.32
CA CYS A 49 -1.34 -1.82 7.39
C CYS A 49 -0.54 -2.81 6.53
N THR A 50 -0.28 -2.47 5.28
CA THR A 50 0.44 -3.36 4.36
C THR A 50 1.94 -3.43 4.66
N ASN A 51 2.55 -2.29 5.01
CA ASN A 51 4.00 -2.19 5.07
C ASN A 51 4.60 -2.43 6.47
N VAL A 52 3.86 -2.10 7.53
CA VAL A 52 4.41 -2.05 8.90
C VAL A 52 3.59 -2.88 9.90
N GLY A 53 2.27 -2.91 9.74
CA GLY A 53 1.34 -3.45 10.74
C GLY A 53 0.73 -4.79 10.35
N CYS A 54 -0.48 -4.75 9.78
CA CYS A 54 -1.36 -5.91 9.61
C CYS A 54 -0.72 -7.06 8.82
N ILE A 55 -0.19 -6.78 7.65
CA ILE A 55 0.34 -7.81 6.76
C ILE A 55 1.63 -8.43 7.32
N PRO A 56 2.68 -7.64 7.66
CA PRO A 56 3.90 -8.24 8.19
C PRO A 56 3.69 -8.97 9.52
N SER A 57 2.86 -8.45 10.43
CA SER A 57 2.60 -9.14 11.70
C SER A 57 1.90 -10.49 11.51
N LYS A 58 0.89 -10.56 10.63
CA LYS A 58 0.19 -11.83 10.34
C LYS A 58 1.10 -12.82 9.62
N ALA A 59 1.96 -12.35 8.73
CA ALA A 59 2.95 -13.23 8.09
C ALA A 59 3.95 -13.85 9.08
N LEU A 60 4.36 -13.09 10.11
CA LEU A 60 5.24 -13.57 11.17
C LEU A 60 4.49 -14.52 12.12
N LEU A 61 3.28 -14.14 12.57
CA LEU A 61 2.45 -14.98 13.43
C LEU A 61 2.16 -16.34 12.78
N GLN A 62 1.82 -16.38 11.50
CA GLN A 62 1.61 -17.64 10.78
C GLN A 62 2.86 -18.52 10.80
N SER A 63 4.05 -17.94 10.63
CA SER A 63 5.29 -18.73 10.68
C SER A 63 5.57 -19.27 12.08
N SER A 64 5.30 -18.49 13.14
CA SER A 64 5.46 -18.97 14.53
C SER A 64 4.43 -20.04 14.89
N GLU A 65 3.20 -19.90 14.43
CA GLU A 65 2.15 -20.90 14.59
C GLU A 65 2.52 -22.24 13.95
N HIS A 66 3.05 -22.24 12.74
CA HIS A 66 3.54 -23.46 12.09
C HIS A 66 4.67 -24.13 12.87
N PHE A 67 5.57 -23.32 13.44
CA PHE A 67 6.65 -23.85 14.29
C PHE A 67 6.12 -24.46 15.59
N GLU A 68 5.17 -23.79 16.24
CA GLU A 68 4.50 -24.28 17.45
C GLU A 68 3.75 -25.59 17.17
N HIS A 69 2.92 -25.64 16.14
CA HIS A 69 2.17 -26.82 15.75
C HIS A 69 3.09 -28.02 15.46
N ALA A 70 4.22 -27.78 14.78
CA ALA A 70 5.16 -28.85 14.46
C ALA A 70 5.83 -29.44 15.73
N ASN A 71 6.05 -28.63 16.75
CA ASN A 71 6.68 -29.08 17.99
C ASN A 71 5.70 -29.66 19.03
N LEU A 72 4.47 -29.12 19.10
CA LEU A 72 3.54 -29.42 20.18
C LEU A 72 2.34 -30.29 19.78
N HIS A 73 1.86 -30.14 18.53
CA HIS A 73 0.56 -30.69 18.11
C HIS A 73 0.62 -31.77 17.03
N PHE A 74 1.71 -31.89 16.28
CA PHE A 74 1.79 -32.87 15.20
C PHE A 74 1.64 -34.30 15.66
N ALA A 75 2.07 -34.63 16.88
CA ALA A 75 1.94 -35.97 17.46
C ALA A 75 0.46 -36.42 17.61
N GLU A 76 -0.44 -35.48 17.91
CA GLU A 76 -1.89 -35.78 18.04
C GLU A 76 -2.51 -36.21 16.69
N HIS A 77 -1.91 -35.82 15.56
CA HIS A 77 -2.30 -36.21 14.21
C HIS A 77 -1.55 -37.44 13.70
N GLY A 78 -0.73 -38.11 14.53
CA GLY A 78 0.11 -39.23 14.12
C GLY A 78 1.31 -38.81 13.24
N ILE A 79 1.65 -37.53 13.22
CA ILE A 79 2.78 -36.99 12.47
C ILE A 79 4.00 -36.86 13.39
N SER A 80 5.08 -37.53 13.03
CA SER A 80 6.36 -37.38 13.73
C SER A 80 7.20 -36.31 13.06
N ALA A 81 7.57 -35.28 13.83
CA ALA A 81 8.52 -34.26 13.43
C ALA A 81 9.68 -34.25 14.42
N LYS A 82 10.91 -34.41 13.95
CA LYS A 82 12.13 -34.39 14.78
C LYS A 82 12.98 -33.19 14.42
N ASP A 83 13.65 -32.60 15.39
CA ASP A 83 14.62 -31.51 15.23
C ASP A 83 14.10 -30.30 14.44
N VAL A 84 12.82 -29.95 14.67
CA VAL A 84 12.21 -28.78 14.02
C VAL A 84 12.93 -27.52 14.51
N LYS A 85 13.53 -26.78 13.59
CA LYS A 85 14.26 -25.53 13.88
C LYS A 85 13.67 -24.37 13.09
N MET A 86 13.73 -23.19 13.67
CA MET A 86 13.31 -21.95 13.01
C MET A 86 14.53 -21.18 12.51
N ASP A 87 14.54 -20.88 11.22
CA ASP A 87 15.44 -19.89 10.63
C ASP A 87 14.75 -18.53 10.62
N VAL A 88 15.10 -17.69 11.57
CA VAL A 88 14.50 -16.34 11.72
C VAL A 88 14.81 -15.46 10.53
N SER A 89 15.99 -15.56 9.93
CA SER A 89 16.36 -14.76 8.74
C SER A 89 15.46 -15.08 7.55
N LYS A 90 15.19 -16.38 7.34
CA LYS A 90 14.27 -16.85 6.28
C LYS A 90 12.83 -16.43 6.56
N MET A 91 12.40 -16.50 7.83
CA MET A 91 11.08 -16.03 8.26
C MET A 91 10.88 -14.53 7.97
N ILE A 92 11.88 -13.70 8.28
CA ILE A 92 11.86 -12.26 7.99
C ILE A 92 11.83 -12.02 6.46
N SER A 93 12.66 -12.72 5.70
CA SER A 93 12.69 -12.61 4.23
C SER A 93 11.35 -13.01 3.61
N ARG A 94 10.71 -14.09 4.09
CA ARG A 94 9.37 -14.48 3.67
C ARG A 94 8.36 -13.36 3.93
N LYS A 95 8.37 -12.78 5.13
CA LYS A 95 7.49 -11.65 5.49
C LYS A 95 7.69 -10.45 4.55
N ASP A 96 8.94 -10.08 4.22
CA ASP A 96 9.23 -9.01 3.27
C ASP A 96 8.71 -9.33 1.87
N GLY A 97 8.79 -10.59 1.44
CA GLY A 97 8.21 -11.07 0.19
C GLY A 97 6.67 -10.92 0.16
N VAL A 98 5.98 -11.25 1.25
CA VAL A 98 4.52 -11.09 1.37
C VAL A 98 4.13 -9.61 1.28
N VAL A 99 4.85 -8.72 1.96
CA VAL A 99 4.63 -7.27 1.88
C VAL A 99 4.80 -6.78 0.44
N LYS A 100 5.90 -7.16 -0.20
CA LYS A 100 6.17 -6.78 -1.59
C LYS A 100 5.07 -7.25 -2.54
N GLN A 101 4.60 -8.49 -2.41
CA GLN A 101 3.52 -9.03 -3.23
C GLN A 101 2.23 -8.20 -3.09
N ASN A 102 1.91 -7.73 -1.88
CA ASN A 102 0.75 -6.87 -1.66
C ASN A 102 0.94 -5.48 -2.31
N ASN A 103 2.13 -4.87 -2.18
CA ASN A 103 2.41 -3.60 -2.85
C ASN A 103 2.26 -3.71 -4.37
N ASP A 104 2.86 -4.74 -4.97
CA ASP A 104 2.79 -5.02 -6.41
C ASP A 104 1.33 -5.26 -6.84
N GLY A 105 0.53 -5.94 -6.00
CA GLY A 105 -0.89 -6.19 -6.23
C GLY A 105 -1.71 -4.90 -6.27
N ILE A 106 -1.46 -3.95 -5.37
CA ILE A 106 -2.14 -2.65 -5.37
C ILE A 106 -1.77 -1.86 -6.63
N LEU A 107 -0.49 -1.82 -7.01
CA LEU A 107 -0.04 -1.16 -8.24
C LEU A 107 -0.68 -1.79 -9.48
N TYR A 108 -0.78 -3.12 -9.53
CA TYR A 108 -1.49 -3.82 -10.59
C TYR A 108 -2.97 -3.41 -10.68
N LEU A 109 -3.66 -3.32 -9.53
CA LEU A 109 -5.06 -2.89 -9.48
C LEU A 109 -5.22 -1.44 -9.92
N PHE A 110 -4.30 -0.56 -9.58
CA PHE A 110 -4.29 0.82 -10.06
C PHE A 110 -4.18 0.86 -11.59
N LYS A 111 -3.21 0.14 -12.15
CA LYS A 111 -3.03 0.03 -13.60
C LYS A 111 -4.28 -0.53 -14.29
N LYS A 112 -4.86 -1.62 -13.76
CA LYS A 112 -6.05 -2.27 -14.30
C LYS A 112 -7.26 -1.32 -14.32
N ASN A 113 -7.42 -0.51 -13.29
CA ASN A 113 -8.53 0.44 -13.15
C ASN A 113 -8.19 1.85 -13.67
N LYS A 114 -7.03 2.06 -14.30
CA LYS A 114 -6.57 3.35 -14.84
C LYS A 114 -6.47 4.46 -13.77
N VAL A 115 -6.19 4.11 -12.53
CA VAL A 115 -5.86 5.08 -11.47
C VAL A 115 -4.45 5.60 -11.71
N THR A 116 -4.28 6.91 -11.75
CA THR A 116 -2.96 7.56 -11.84
C THR A 116 -2.33 7.58 -10.46
N PHE A 117 -1.25 6.83 -10.27
CA PHE A 117 -0.46 6.91 -9.05
C PHE A 117 0.58 8.02 -9.16
N ILE A 118 0.68 8.87 -8.13
CA ILE A 118 1.66 9.95 -8.03
C ILE A 118 2.43 9.76 -6.71
N HIS A 119 3.72 9.46 -6.81
CA HIS A 119 4.56 9.31 -5.64
C HIS A 119 5.02 10.68 -5.16
N GLY A 120 4.61 11.07 -3.96
CA GLY A 120 4.94 12.34 -3.36
C GLY A 120 4.00 12.74 -2.23
N ARG A 121 4.30 13.88 -1.62
CA ARG A 121 3.51 14.46 -0.54
C ARG A 121 2.60 15.55 -1.10
N ALA A 122 1.29 15.36 -0.98
CA ALA A 122 0.29 16.35 -1.39
C ALA A 122 0.04 17.38 -0.30
N ALA A 123 -0.13 18.64 -0.72
CA ALA A 123 -0.60 19.73 0.12
C ALA A 123 -1.61 20.57 -0.66
N PHE A 124 -2.62 21.10 0.01
CA PHE A 124 -3.56 22.05 -0.59
C PHE A 124 -2.83 23.36 -0.91
N ALA A 125 -2.91 23.81 -2.15
CA ALA A 125 -2.30 25.04 -2.61
C ALA A 125 -3.35 26.16 -2.80
N LYS A 126 -4.44 25.87 -3.51
CA LYS A 126 -5.52 26.83 -3.81
C LYS A 126 -6.88 26.11 -3.88
N THR A 127 -7.92 26.88 -3.61
CA THR A 127 -9.31 26.49 -3.89
C THR A 127 -9.91 27.57 -4.78
N ASP A 128 -10.15 27.22 -6.03
CA ASP A 128 -10.83 28.10 -6.98
C ASP A 128 -12.24 27.58 -7.15
N GLY A 129 -13.28 28.36 -6.96
CA GLY A 129 -14.71 28.04 -6.92
C GLY A 129 -15.29 26.83 -7.69
N GLY A 130 -14.49 26.02 -8.34
CA GLY A 130 -14.86 24.80 -9.08
C GLY A 130 -13.99 23.58 -8.78
N GLY A 131 -13.02 23.65 -7.84
CA GLY A 131 -12.14 22.52 -7.51
C GLY A 131 -11.01 22.89 -6.57
N TYR A 132 -10.11 21.93 -6.37
CA TYR A 132 -8.96 22.08 -5.48
C TYR A 132 -7.67 21.89 -6.26
N THR A 133 -6.71 22.79 -6.05
CA THR A 133 -5.34 22.62 -6.54
C THR A 133 -4.47 22.06 -5.43
N LEU A 134 -3.75 21.00 -5.73
CA LEU A 134 -2.80 20.35 -4.83
C LEU A 134 -1.38 20.52 -5.40
N ALA A 135 -0.45 20.91 -4.54
CA ALA A 135 0.98 20.82 -4.81
C ALA A 135 1.48 19.46 -4.34
N VAL A 136 2.05 18.69 -5.24
CA VAL A 136 2.64 17.38 -4.92
C VAL A 136 4.16 17.49 -5.00
N THR A 137 4.81 17.35 -3.85
CA THR A 137 6.26 17.38 -3.72
C THR A 137 6.80 15.95 -3.80
N ALA A 138 7.60 15.66 -4.80
CA ALA A 138 8.28 14.37 -4.97
C ALA A 138 9.52 14.25 -4.06
N ASN A 139 10.12 13.06 -3.98
CA ASN A 139 11.31 12.81 -3.15
C ASN A 139 12.54 13.61 -3.59
N ASP A 140 12.66 13.95 -4.86
CA ASP A 140 13.71 14.81 -5.41
C ASP A 140 13.45 16.30 -5.18
N LYS A 141 12.43 16.64 -4.38
CA LYS A 141 11.95 18.01 -4.09
C LYS A 141 11.32 18.74 -5.28
N SER A 142 11.15 18.09 -6.42
CA SER A 142 10.36 18.67 -7.51
C SER A 142 8.89 18.79 -7.08
N VAL A 143 8.23 19.84 -7.54
CA VAL A 143 6.82 20.11 -7.22
C VAL A 143 6.03 20.11 -8.52
N GLN A 144 4.95 19.35 -8.54
CA GLN A 144 3.95 19.40 -9.60
C GLN A 144 2.59 19.81 -9.04
N GLU A 145 1.85 20.58 -9.79
CA GLU A 145 0.46 20.91 -9.45
C GLU A 145 -0.49 19.97 -10.19
N ILE A 146 -1.49 19.50 -9.46
CA ILE A 146 -2.64 18.74 -9.98
C ILE A 146 -3.93 19.36 -9.47
N THR A 147 -5.01 19.21 -10.23
CA THR A 147 -6.33 19.70 -9.83
C THR A 147 -7.31 18.55 -9.69
N GLY A 148 -8.20 18.65 -8.72
CA GLY A 148 -9.28 17.69 -8.49
C GLY A 148 -10.60 18.37 -8.19
N THR A 149 -11.68 17.91 -8.79
CA THR A 149 -13.02 18.37 -8.45
C THR A 149 -13.40 17.95 -7.03
N HIS A 150 -13.03 16.73 -6.66
CA HIS A 150 -13.25 16.18 -5.32
C HIS A 150 -11.95 15.66 -4.73
N ILE A 151 -11.75 15.87 -3.43
CA ILE A 151 -10.58 15.36 -2.70
C ILE A 151 -11.05 14.39 -1.61
N VAL A 152 -10.40 13.24 -1.56
CA VAL A 152 -10.54 12.26 -0.47
C VAL A 152 -9.24 12.27 0.32
N VAL A 153 -9.30 12.66 1.59
CA VAL A 153 -8.16 12.58 2.52
C VAL A 153 -8.24 11.25 3.26
N ALA A 154 -7.25 10.38 3.07
CA ALA A 154 -7.18 9.02 3.59
C ALA A 154 -5.77 8.70 4.13
N THR A 155 -5.17 9.65 4.87
CA THR A 155 -3.84 9.55 5.49
C THR A 155 -3.90 8.87 6.85
#